data_9d60f06cd890ba5c4431b53039207d1e
#
_entry.id   9d60f06cd890ba5c4431b53039207d1e
#
_cell.length_a   1.000
_cell.length_b   1.000
_cell.length_c   1.000
_cell.angle_alpha   90.00
_cell.angle_beta   90.00
_cell.angle_gamma   90.00
#
_symmetry.space_group_name_H-M   'P 1'
#
loop_
_entity.id
_entity.type
_entity.pdbx_description
1 polymer ?
#
loop_
_entity_poly.entity_id
_entity_poly.type
_entity_poly.pdbx_seq_one_letter_code
_entity_poly.pdbx_strand_id
1 'polypeptide(L)'
;MKSMVFFLLSLALFSSLLKAAEPIRLVTGNYPPYEYEEAGEIKGLVVEVLKEAFARSNQSVEFKVVPWARALWMAQHGEADAVFATIKTPEREQVLNFSNESLIPLSSAFFVKKGSPIQYNGDLNTLAEQNIGLLRQGSHGIAFDTAVKNGILKYPDFTTDTLTNIKKLVAGRIDMMAGDRIGTLHLLQQNKLLDQVNVLSPEINTSPSYLAFSKSKDHTATRDAIDKAIRSMKKDGSYQRIVDKYTR
;
A
#
# COMPACT_ATOMS: atom_id res chain seq x y z
N MET A 1 61.15 23.38 23.73
CA MET A 1 60.54 22.11 23.27
C MET A 1 59.30 21.68 24.08
N LYS A 2 58.64 22.54 24.85
CA LYS A 2 57.44 22.20 25.69
C LYS A 2 56.12 22.74 25.14
N SER A 3 56.08 23.57 24.08
CA SER A 3 54.86 24.19 23.58
C SER A 3 54.21 23.51 22.33
N MET A 4 54.86 22.52 21.76
CA MET A 4 54.37 21.89 20.52
C MET A 4 53.54 20.60 20.77
N VAL A 5 53.51 20.11 22.00
CA VAL A 5 52.76 18.88 22.37
C VAL A 5 51.31 19.18 22.72
N PHE A 6 50.95 20.43 23.13
CA PHE A 6 49.60 20.79 23.50
C PHE A 6 48.64 21.06 22.32
N PHE A 7 49.14 21.27 21.09
CA PHE A 7 48.32 21.58 19.92
C PHE A 7 47.82 20.31 19.17
N LEU A 8 48.45 19.17 19.44
CA LEU A 8 48.04 17.89 18.84
C LEU A 8 46.97 17.13 19.62
N LEU A 9 46.68 17.52 20.88
CA LEU A 9 45.69 16.86 21.71
C LEU A 9 44.27 17.41 21.55
N SER A 10 44.09 18.59 20.93
CA SER A 10 42.80 19.25 20.73
C SER A 10 42.09 18.84 19.44
N LEU A 11 42.75 18.13 18.54
CA LEU A 11 42.16 17.70 17.26
C LEU A 11 41.53 16.29 17.31
N ALA A 12 41.72 15.57 18.42
CA ALA A 12 41.22 14.18 18.58
C ALA A 12 39.82 14.09 19.23
N LEU A 13 39.18 15.20 19.64
CA LEU A 13 37.91 15.19 20.34
C LEU A 13 36.68 15.60 19.50
N PHE A 14 36.85 15.82 18.18
CA PHE A 14 35.76 16.16 17.28
C PHE A 14 35.37 14.99 16.33
N SER A 15 35.69 13.77 16.68
CA SER A 15 35.01 12.61 16.11
C SER A 15 33.65 12.47 16.79
N SER A 16 32.77 13.46 16.61
CA SER A 16 31.35 13.27 16.84
C SER A 16 30.94 12.06 15.98
N LEU A 17 30.74 10.93 16.63
CA LEU A 17 30.05 9.79 16.04
C LEU A 17 28.75 10.33 15.44
N LEU A 18 28.76 10.65 14.14
CA LEU A 18 27.52 10.76 13.38
C LEU A 18 26.85 9.39 13.50
N LYS A 19 26.05 9.21 14.55
CA LYS A 19 25.17 8.05 14.65
C LYS A 19 24.28 8.14 13.42
N ALA A 20 24.53 7.31 12.43
CA ALA A 20 23.66 7.21 11.27
C ALA A 20 22.24 7.02 11.81
N ALA A 21 21.32 7.88 11.39
CA ALA A 21 19.92 7.74 11.81
C ALA A 21 19.43 6.35 11.39
N GLU A 22 18.76 5.66 12.29
CA GLU A 22 18.17 4.36 11.96
C GLU A 22 17.22 4.50 10.76
N PRO A 23 17.22 3.53 9.83
CA PRO A 23 16.33 3.59 8.68
C PRO A 23 14.86 3.56 9.15
N ILE A 24 14.02 4.32 8.47
CA ILE A 24 12.57 4.26 8.67
C ILE A 24 12.07 2.94 8.10
N ARG A 25 11.43 2.13 8.94
CA ARG A 25 10.95 0.78 8.60
C ARG A 25 9.53 0.86 8.05
N LEU A 26 9.39 0.63 6.75
CA LEU A 26 8.12 0.63 6.05
C LEU A 26 7.66 -0.80 5.76
N VAL A 27 6.39 -1.06 6.01
CA VAL A 27 5.77 -2.37 5.75
C VAL A 27 4.59 -2.24 4.80
N THR A 28 4.32 -3.31 4.03
CA THR A 28 3.19 -3.39 3.11
C THR A 28 2.80 -4.84 2.81
N GLY A 29 1.72 -5.01 2.05
CA GLY A 29 1.34 -6.28 1.43
C GLY A 29 2.16 -6.62 0.18
N ASN A 30 1.95 -7.81 -0.36
CA ASN A 30 2.49 -8.19 -1.67
C ASN A 30 1.41 -7.91 -2.73
N TYR A 31 1.56 -6.83 -3.48
CA TYR A 31 0.54 -6.39 -4.43
C TYR A 31 1.13 -5.78 -5.71
N PRO A 32 1.62 -6.61 -6.65
CA PRO A 32 2.14 -6.12 -7.92
C PRO A 32 1.03 -5.46 -8.77
N PRO A 33 1.36 -4.41 -9.57
CA PRO A 33 2.67 -3.86 -9.82
C PRO A 33 3.10 -2.75 -8.84
N TYR A 34 2.37 -2.52 -7.77
CA TYR A 34 2.57 -1.38 -6.86
C TYR A 34 3.72 -1.61 -5.87
N GLU A 35 3.67 -2.72 -5.14
CA GLU A 35 4.66 -3.16 -4.17
C GLU A 35 4.69 -4.70 -4.12
N TYR A 36 5.85 -5.27 -4.32
CA TYR A 36 6.02 -6.72 -4.31
C TYR A 36 7.48 -7.12 -4.10
N GLU A 37 7.67 -8.35 -3.67
CA GLU A 37 8.99 -8.97 -3.57
C GLU A 37 9.21 -9.92 -4.74
N GLU A 38 10.33 -9.76 -5.44
CA GLU A 38 10.76 -10.66 -6.50
C GLU A 38 12.27 -10.88 -6.41
N ALA A 39 12.70 -12.13 -6.37
CA ALA A 39 14.09 -12.53 -6.23
C ALA A 39 14.82 -11.90 -5.01
N GLY A 40 14.11 -11.69 -3.90
CA GLY A 40 14.66 -11.06 -2.68
C GLY A 40 14.75 -9.54 -2.74
N GLU A 41 14.29 -8.90 -3.80
CA GLU A 41 14.24 -7.47 -3.95
C GLU A 41 12.79 -6.96 -3.83
N ILE A 42 12.59 -5.90 -3.03
CA ILE A 42 11.29 -5.22 -2.92
C ILE A 42 11.26 -4.07 -3.92
N LYS A 43 10.27 -4.12 -4.83
CA LYS A 43 10.11 -3.22 -5.97
C LYS A 43 8.65 -2.95 -6.29
N GLY A 44 8.39 -2.12 -7.27
CA GLY A 44 7.06 -1.69 -7.73
C GLY A 44 6.91 -0.19 -7.72
N LEU A 45 5.80 0.28 -8.31
CA LEU A 45 5.53 1.69 -8.52
C LEU A 45 5.63 2.51 -7.23
N VAL A 46 4.94 2.08 -6.17
CA VAL A 46 4.90 2.80 -4.90
C VAL A 46 6.25 2.75 -4.19
N VAL A 47 6.96 1.63 -4.30
CA VAL A 47 8.31 1.48 -3.75
C VAL A 47 9.27 2.44 -4.41
N GLU A 48 9.22 2.62 -5.75
CA GLU A 48 10.08 3.59 -6.46
C GLU A 48 9.74 5.03 -6.07
N VAL A 49 8.44 5.38 -5.95
CA VAL A 49 8.01 6.71 -5.47
C VAL A 49 8.56 6.99 -4.08
N LEU A 50 8.46 6.03 -3.15
CA LEU A 50 8.95 6.19 -1.79
C LEU A 50 10.49 6.22 -1.73
N LYS A 51 11.19 5.36 -2.47
CA LYS A 51 12.68 5.41 -2.56
C LYS A 51 13.16 6.79 -2.97
N GLU A 52 12.57 7.39 -4.01
CA GLU A 52 12.90 8.74 -4.47
C GLU A 52 12.55 9.82 -3.43
N ALA A 53 11.37 9.72 -2.79
CA ALA A 53 10.96 10.69 -1.76
C ALA A 53 11.88 10.66 -0.53
N PHE A 54 12.29 9.46 -0.08
CA PHE A 54 13.23 9.29 1.04
C PHE A 54 14.63 9.79 0.67
N ALA A 55 15.10 9.54 -0.55
CA ALA A 55 16.38 10.06 -1.05
C ALA A 55 16.39 11.60 -1.05
N ARG A 56 15.32 12.25 -1.55
CA ARG A 56 15.19 13.72 -1.53
C ARG A 56 15.12 14.32 -0.13
N SER A 57 14.63 13.57 0.84
CA SER A 57 14.55 14.00 2.24
C SER A 57 15.82 13.67 3.04
N ASN A 58 16.85 13.08 2.39
CA ASN A 58 18.10 12.63 3.01
C ASN A 58 17.85 11.70 4.22
N GLN A 59 16.86 10.81 4.11
CA GLN A 59 16.52 9.81 5.12
C GLN A 59 16.70 8.40 4.54
N SER A 60 17.21 7.48 5.35
CA SER A 60 17.30 6.08 4.99
C SER A 60 15.97 5.36 5.23
N VAL A 61 15.64 4.39 4.37
CA VAL A 61 14.39 3.63 4.44
C VAL A 61 14.65 2.16 4.23
N GLU A 62 13.93 1.34 4.97
CA GLU A 62 13.90 -0.12 4.81
C GLU A 62 12.47 -0.57 4.50
N PHE A 63 12.32 -1.45 3.52
CA PHE A 63 11.02 -1.98 3.11
C PHE A 63 10.89 -3.43 3.53
N LYS A 64 9.67 -3.82 3.93
CA LYS A 64 9.33 -5.20 4.22
C LYS A 64 7.94 -5.55 3.68
N VAL A 65 7.85 -6.67 2.98
CA VAL A 65 6.59 -7.24 2.50
C VAL A 65 6.14 -8.35 3.46
N VAL A 66 4.90 -8.29 3.91
CA VAL A 66 4.26 -9.28 4.79
C VAL A 66 2.77 -9.40 4.40
N PRO A 67 2.00 -10.39 4.90
CA PRO A 67 0.56 -10.38 4.67
C PRO A 67 -0.08 -9.05 5.12
N TRP A 68 -1.00 -8.50 4.33
CA TRP A 68 -1.56 -7.15 4.51
C TRP A 68 -2.05 -6.87 5.94
N ALA A 69 -2.84 -7.78 6.50
CA ALA A 69 -3.34 -7.63 7.87
C ALA A 69 -2.19 -7.56 8.91
N ARG A 70 -1.07 -8.26 8.66
CA ARG A 70 0.13 -8.18 9.51
C ARG A 70 0.85 -6.84 9.33
N ALA A 71 0.92 -6.30 8.10
CA ALA A 71 1.51 -5.00 7.85
C ALA A 71 0.76 -3.89 8.61
N LEU A 72 -0.56 -3.86 8.53
CA LEU A 72 -1.39 -2.92 9.29
C LEU A 72 -1.16 -3.07 10.80
N TRP A 73 -1.19 -4.30 11.29
CA TRP A 73 -0.98 -4.59 12.71
C TRP A 73 0.39 -4.09 13.20
N MET A 74 1.46 -4.35 12.43
CA MET A 74 2.82 -3.91 12.78
C MET A 74 2.94 -2.40 12.90
N ALA A 75 2.34 -1.64 11.97
CA ALA A 75 2.34 -0.18 12.05
C ALA A 75 1.50 0.33 13.23
N GLN A 76 0.33 -0.26 13.49
CA GLN A 76 -0.53 0.11 14.62
C GLN A 76 0.14 -0.09 15.97
N HIS A 77 0.98 -1.13 16.12
CA HIS A 77 1.63 -1.49 17.39
C HIS A 77 3.10 -1.03 17.47
N GLY A 78 3.59 -0.27 16.49
CA GLY A 78 4.96 0.28 16.51
C GLY A 78 6.06 -0.73 16.18
N GLU A 79 5.73 -1.92 15.68
CA GLU A 79 6.71 -2.87 15.16
C GLU A 79 7.31 -2.42 13.82
N ALA A 80 6.62 -1.52 13.12
CA ALA A 80 7.10 -0.78 11.97
C ALA A 80 6.81 0.71 12.16
N ASP A 81 7.59 1.57 11.51
CA ASP A 81 7.43 3.01 11.62
C ASP A 81 6.27 3.53 10.77
N ALA A 82 5.96 2.85 9.63
CA ALA A 82 4.77 3.14 8.83
C ALA A 82 4.35 1.95 7.97
N VAL A 83 3.07 1.96 7.54
CA VAL A 83 2.52 1.14 6.47
C VAL A 83 2.26 2.02 5.25
N PHE A 84 2.46 1.50 4.04
CA PHE A 84 2.24 2.27 2.81
C PHE A 84 1.25 1.60 1.84
N ALA A 85 0.85 2.36 0.80
CA ALA A 85 -0.22 2.00 -0.13
C ALA A 85 -1.57 1.73 0.57
N THR A 86 -1.84 2.48 1.66
CA THR A 86 -3.06 2.28 2.45
C THR A 86 -4.11 3.37 2.18
N ILE A 87 -5.35 2.95 2.03
CA ILE A 87 -6.51 3.86 1.94
C ILE A 87 -6.80 4.42 3.34
N LYS A 88 -7.09 5.71 3.43
CA LYS A 88 -7.49 6.39 4.65
C LYS A 88 -8.93 6.01 5.00
N THR A 89 -9.14 5.48 6.21
CA THR A 89 -10.48 5.21 6.77
C THR A 89 -10.56 5.77 8.19
N PRO A 90 -11.78 6.10 8.69
CA PRO A 90 -11.94 6.62 10.05
C PRO A 90 -11.29 5.74 11.13
N GLU A 91 -11.39 4.41 10.99
CA GLU A 91 -10.82 3.46 11.93
C GLU A 91 -9.27 3.51 11.91
N ARG A 92 -8.68 3.61 10.70
CA ARG A 92 -7.23 3.70 10.54
C ARG A 92 -6.68 5.04 11.04
N GLU A 93 -7.41 6.15 10.85
CA GLU A 93 -7.02 7.47 11.35
C GLU A 93 -6.98 7.55 12.89
N GLN A 94 -7.72 6.71 13.59
CA GLN A 94 -7.65 6.63 15.05
C GLN A 94 -6.28 6.12 15.53
N VAL A 95 -5.63 5.24 14.78
CA VAL A 95 -4.42 4.50 15.19
C VAL A 95 -3.18 4.80 14.36
N LEU A 96 -3.30 5.50 13.23
CA LEU A 96 -2.20 5.88 12.34
C LEU A 96 -2.25 7.37 12.00
N ASN A 97 -1.07 7.96 11.75
CA ASN A 97 -0.90 9.32 11.25
C ASN A 97 -0.60 9.30 9.75
N PHE A 98 -1.53 9.72 8.92
CA PHE A 98 -1.40 9.70 7.48
C PHE A 98 -0.55 10.85 6.93
N SER A 99 0.19 10.60 5.84
CA SER A 99 0.76 11.65 5.00
C SER A 99 -0.35 12.55 4.44
N ASN A 100 -0.02 13.80 4.12
CA ASN A 100 -0.94 14.72 3.44
C ASN A 100 -0.95 14.48 1.93
N GLU A 101 0.21 14.09 1.38
CA GLU A 101 0.32 13.73 -0.03
C GLU A 101 -0.05 12.28 -0.27
N SER A 102 -0.92 12.06 -1.25
CA SER A 102 -1.25 10.71 -1.72
C SER A 102 -0.10 10.12 -2.56
N LEU A 103 0.05 8.79 -2.45
CA LEU A 103 1.01 8.02 -3.23
C LEU A 103 0.47 7.73 -4.64
N ILE A 104 -0.63 7.00 -4.74
CA ILE A 104 -1.33 6.67 -5.99
C ILE A 104 -2.84 6.53 -5.72
N PRO A 105 -3.70 6.70 -6.73
CA PRO A 105 -5.09 6.26 -6.64
C PRO A 105 -5.17 4.73 -6.76
N LEU A 106 -6.06 4.12 -5.98
CA LEU A 106 -6.46 2.72 -6.07
C LEU A 106 -7.92 2.64 -6.48
N SER A 107 -8.18 1.95 -7.58
CA SER A 107 -9.53 1.83 -8.17
C SER A 107 -10.06 0.43 -7.93
N SER A 108 -11.05 0.29 -7.05
CA SER A 108 -11.64 -0.99 -6.70
C SER A 108 -12.76 -1.37 -7.67
N ALA A 109 -12.74 -2.63 -8.11
CA ALA A 109 -13.76 -3.19 -9.00
C ALA A 109 -14.17 -4.60 -8.53
N PHE A 110 -15.33 -5.04 -9.00
CA PHE A 110 -15.74 -6.43 -8.89
C PHE A 110 -15.22 -7.26 -10.06
N PHE A 111 -14.84 -8.48 -9.75
CA PHE A 111 -14.40 -9.49 -10.70
C PHE A 111 -15.30 -10.72 -10.56
N VAL A 112 -15.71 -11.27 -11.71
CA VAL A 112 -16.55 -12.46 -11.79
C VAL A 112 -15.93 -13.47 -12.75
N LYS A 113 -16.24 -14.76 -12.60
CA LYS A 113 -15.84 -15.77 -13.56
C LYS A 113 -16.46 -15.45 -14.93
N LYS A 114 -15.73 -15.69 -16.00
CA LYS A 114 -16.23 -15.51 -17.37
C LYS A 114 -17.50 -16.33 -17.60
N GLY A 115 -18.52 -15.68 -18.15
CA GLY A 115 -19.84 -16.29 -18.34
C GLY A 115 -20.78 -16.21 -17.13
N SER A 116 -20.33 -15.61 -16.02
CA SER A 116 -21.20 -15.33 -14.88
C SER A 116 -22.35 -14.37 -15.29
N PRO A 117 -23.60 -14.63 -14.85
CA PRO A 117 -24.72 -13.73 -15.08
C PRO A 117 -24.76 -12.53 -14.15
N ILE A 118 -23.87 -12.46 -13.15
CA ILE A 118 -23.83 -11.40 -12.14
C ILE A 118 -23.50 -10.08 -12.82
N GLN A 119 -24.30 -9.05 -12.51
CA GLN A 119 -24.11 -7.68 -12.95
C GLN A 119 -24.05 -6.74 -11.73
N TYR A 120 -23.39 -5.62 -11.90
CA TYR A 120 -23.33 -4.55 -10.91
C TYR A 120 -23.75 -3.24 -11.55
N ASN A 121 -24.71 -2.54 -10.94
CA ASN A 121 -25.26 -1.29 -11.45
C ASN A 121 -24.95 -0.09 -10.53
N GLY A 122 -24.08 -0.27 -9.55
CA GLY A 122 -23.76 0.75 -8.53
C GLY A 122 -24.48 0.53 -7.20
N ASP A 123 -25.49 -0.34 -7.14
CA ASP A 123 -26.23 -0.66 -5.91
C ASP A 123 -25.73 -1.98 -5.30
N LEU A 124 -25.09 -1.89 -4.13
CA LEU A 124 -24.55 -3.04 -3.39
C LEU A 124 -25.64 -4.00 -2.90
N ASN A 125 -26.89 -3.55 -2.72
CA ASN A 125 -28.00 -4.41 -2.32
C ASN A 125 -28.28 -5.50 -3.37
N THR A 126 -28.01 -5.25 -4.66
CA THR A 126 -28.17 -6.24 -5.74
C THR A 126 -27.22 -7.41 -5.61
N LEU A 127 -26.17 -7.28 -4.81
CA LEU A 127 -25.14 -8.28 -4.56
C LEU A 127 -25.25 -8.96 -3.20
N ALA A 128 -26.31 -8.69 -2.45
CA ALA A 128 -26.49 -9.13 -1.05
C ALA A 128 -26.33 -10.63 -0.83
N GLU A 129 -26.77 -11.46 -1.80
CA GLU A 129 -26.76 -12.91 -1.72
C GLU A 129 -25.51 -13.55 -2.37
N GLN A 130 -24.56 -12.75 -2.86
CA GLN A 130 -23.37 -13.28 -3.50
C GLN A 130 -22.28 -13.61 -2.47
N ASN A 131 -21.55 -14.69 -2.73
CA ASN A 131 -20.36 -15.05 -1.96
C ASN A 131 -19.16 -14.26 -2.50
N ILE A 132 -18.71 -13.25 -1.73
CA ILE A 132 -17.74 -12.25 -2.19
C ILE A 132 -16.38 -12.47 -1.53
N GLY A 133 -15.36 -12.77 -2.36
CA GLY A 133 -13.97 -12.84 -1.93
C GLY A 133 -13.39 -11.47 -1.62
N LEU A 134 -12.85 -11.32 -0.41
CA LEU A 134 -12.27 -10.07 0.09
C LEU A 134 -10.88 -10.32 0.68
N LEU A 135 -10.01 -9.32 0.60
CA LEU A 135 -8.74 -9.32 1.32
C LEU A 135 -9.01 -8.96 2.79
N ARG A 136 -8.52 -9.78 3.71
CA ARG A 136 -8.62 -9.51 5.16
C ARG A 136 -8.00 -8.15 5.49
N GLN A 137 -8.76 -7.30 6.20
CA GLN A 137 -8.39 -5.90 6.53
C GLN A 137 -8.16 -5.01 5.29
N GLY A 138 -8.51 -5.47 4.08
CA GLY A 138 -8.59 -4.61 2.90
C GLY A 138 -9.68 -3.55 3.05
N SER A 139 -9.62 -2.50 2.21
CA SER A 139 -10.68 -1.50 2.10
C SER A 139 -10.95 -1.24 0.63
N HIS A 140 -12.23 -1.16 0.28
CA HIS A 140 -12.70 -0.82 -1.06
C HIS A 140 -13.50 0.49 -1.06
N GLY A 141 -13.27 1.34 -0.04
CA GLY A 141 -13.95 2.60 0.17
C GLY A 141 -15.05 2.52 1.23
N ILE A 142 -15.34 3.67 1.86
CA ILE A 142 -16.19 3.76 3.06
C ILE A 142 -17.58 3.14 2.82
N ALA A 143 -18.20 3.40 1.68
CA ALA A 143 -19.54 2.88 1.38
C ALA A 143 -19.55 1.34 1.32
N PHE A 144 -18.59 0.75 0.61
CA PHE A 144 -18.46 -0.70 0.50
C PHE A 144 -18.12 -1.33 1.86
N ASP A 145 -17.13 -0.79 2.56
CA ASP A 145 -16.70 -1.32 3.86
C ASP A 145 -17.83 -1.26 4.89
N THR A 146 -18.66 -0.19 4.84
CA THR A 146 -19.86 -0.04 5.67
C THR A 146 -20.92 -1.09 5.30
N ALA A 147 -21.13 -1.37 4.02
CA ALA A 147 -22.08 -2.39 3.56
C ALA A 147 -21.68 -3.78 4.03
N VAL A 148 -20.40 -4.12 4.01
CA VAL A 148 -19.88 -5.38 4.58
C VAL A 148 -20.10 -5.42 6.10
N LYS A 149 -19.73 -4.34 6.81
CA LYS A 149 -19.85 -4.25 8.27
C LYS A 149 -21.31 -4.35 8.75
N ASN A 150 -22.24 -3.78 8.02
CA ASN A 150 -23.67 -3.78 8.35
C ASN A 150 -24.40 -5.03 7.86
N GLY A 151 -23.70 -5.98 7.22
CA GLY A 151 -24.30 -7.23 6.74
C GLY A 151 -25.22 -7.07 5.53
N ILE A 152 -25.10 -5.98 4.76
CA ILE A 152 -25.76 -5.83 3.45
C ILE A 152 -25.20 -6.87 2.50
N LEU A 153 -23.87 -7.03 2.46
CA LEU A 153 -23.21 -8.13 1.78
C LEU A 153 -23.07 -9.29 2.76
N LYS A 154 -23.93 -10.29 2.63
CA LYS A 154 -24.17 -11.30 3.68
C LYS A 154 -23.06 -12.36 3.76
N TYR A 155 -22.36 -12.63 2.66
CA TYR A 155 -21.42 -13.76 2.57
C TYR A 155 -20.01 -13.30 2.15
N PRO A 156 -19.32 -12.47 2.97
CA PRO A 156 -17.93 -12.11 2.71
C PRO A 156 -17.01 -13.29 3.03
N ASP A 157 -16.16 -13.67 2.08
CA ASP A 157 -15.14 -14.71 2.21
C ASP A 157 -13.75 -14.08 2.28
N PHE A 158 -13.13 -14.06 3.45
CA PHE A 158 -11.87 -13.37 3.67
C PHE A 158 -10.66 -14.26 3.44
N THR A 159 -9.71 -13.78 2.63
CA THR A 159 -8.40 -14.39 2.39
C THR A 159 -7.25 -13.50 2.84
N THR A 160 -6.04 -14.05 2.87
CA THR A 160 -4.82 -13.32 3.26
C THR A 160 -4.12 -12.65 2.09
N ASP A 161 -4.45 -13.03 0.85
CA ASP A 161 -3.87 -12.50 -0.37
C ASP A 161 -4.85 -12.54 -1.55
N THR A 162 -4.65 -11.65 -2.52
CA THR A 162 -5.53 -11.50 -3.69
C THR A 162 -5.48 -12.69 -4.64
N LEU A 163 -4.31 -13.32 -4.81
CA LEU A 163 -4.16 -14.47 -5.70
C LEU A 163 -5.01 -15.68 -5.24
N THR A 164 -5.13 -15.87 -3.93
CA THR A 164 -6.02 -16.89 -3.35
C THR A 164 -7.47 -16.60 -3.71
N ASN A 165 -7.95 -15.34 -3.66
CA ASN A 165 -9.30 -14.99 -4.12
C ASN A 165 -9.48 -15.24 -5.62
N ILE A 166 -8.51 -14.90 -6.46
CA ILE A 166 -8.54 -15.19 -7.90
C ILE A 166 -8.70 -16.70 -8.14
N LYS A 167 -7.91 -17.53 -7.46
CA LYS A 167 -7.98 -18.99 -7.59
C LYS A 167 -9.34 -19.55 -7.14
N LYS A 168 -9.92 -19.01 -6.05
CA LYS A 168 -11.27 -19.40 -5.58
C LYS A 168 -12.34 -19.02 -6.59
N LEU A 169 -12.24 -17.81 -7.18
CA LEU A 169 -13.17 -17.32 -8.20
C LEU A 169 -13.15 -18.21 -9.45
N VAL A 170 -11.98 -18.49 -10.00
CA VAL A 170 -11.83 -19.36 -11.19
C VAL A 170 -12.33 -20.78 -10.91
N ALA A 171 -12.09 -21.30 -9.70
CA ALA A 171 -12.58 -22.60 -9.26
C ALA A 171 -14.09 -22.62 -8.94
N GLY A 172 -14.80 -21.49 -8.98
CA GLY A 172 -16.22 -21.38 -8.66
C GLY A 172 -16.54 -21.58 -7.16
N ARG A 173 -15.58 -21.32 -6.28
CA ARG A 173 -15.76 -21.41 -4.82
C ARG A 173 -16.32 -20.13 -4.22
N ILE A 174 -16.24 -19.05 -4.93
CA ILE A 174 -16.87 -17.74 -4.67
C ILE A 174 -17.53 -17.25 -5.95
N ASP A 175 -18.57 -16.47 -5.83
CA ASP A 175 -19.34 -15.96 -6.97
C ASP A 175 -18.66 -14.77 -7.63
N MET A 176 -18.03 -13.94 -6.81
CA MET A 176 -17.29 -12.74 -7.24
C MET A 176 -16.20 -12.39 -6.22
N MET A 177 -15.32 -11.46 -6.58
CA MET A 177 -14.38 -10.85 -5.64
C MET A 177 -14.29 -9.34 -5.85
N ALA A 178 -13.97 -8.60 -4.78
CA ALA A 178 -13.58 -7.22 -4.87
C ALA A 178 -12.05 -7.11 -4.79
N GLY A 179 -11.48 -6.22 -5.61
CA GLY A 179 -10.04 -5.98 -5.65
C GLY A 179 -9.69 -4.69 -6.37
N ASP A 180 -8.48 -4.18 -6.17
CA ASP A 180 -7.97 -3.08 -7.01
C ASP A 180 -7.87 -3.54 -8.46
N ARG A 181 -8.33 -2.70 -9.38
CA ARG A 181 -8.48 -3.04 -10.79
C ARG A 181 -7.15 -3.40 -11.44
N ILE A 182 -6.14 -2.54 -11.27
CA ILE A 182 -4.84 -2.71 -11.94
C ILE A 182 -4.08 -3.89 -11.33
N GLY A 183 -3.98 -3.96 -10.01
CA GLY A 183 -3.27 -5.04 -9.31
C GLY A 183 -3.90 -6.41 -9.57
N THR A 184 -5.23 -6.51 -9.57
CA THR A 184 -5.92 -7.77 -9.85
C THR A 184 -5.74 -8.20 -11.30
N LEU A 185 -5.86 -7.28 -12.27
CA LEU A 185 -5.60 -7.58 -13.70
C LEU A 185 -4.16 -8.01 -13.93
N HIS A 186 -3.19 -7.37 -13.27
CA HIS A 186 -1.79 -7.76 -13.35
C HIS A 186 -1.56 -9.19 -12.82
N LEU A 187 -2.14 -9.54 -11.68
CA LEU A 187 -2.08 -10.91 -11.14
C LEU A 187 -2.75 -11.95 -12.05
N LEU A 188 -3.90 -11.61 -12.63
CA LEU A 188 -4.58 -12.45 -13.62
C LEU A 188 -3.69 -12.71 -14.84
N GLN A 189 -3.04 -11.68 -15.37
CA GLN A 189 -2.13 -11.78 -16.52
C GLN A 189 -0.90 -12.63 -16.21
N GLN A 190 -0.23 -12.38 -15.06
CA GLN A 190 0.93 -13.16 -14.63
C GLN A 190 0.62 -14.65 -14.48
N ASN A 191 -0.59 -14.99 -14.04
CA ASN A 191 -1.04 -16.37 -13.82
C ASN A 191 -1.75 -16.98 -15.03
N LYS A 192 -1.82 -16.30 -16.19
CA LYS A 192 -2.50 -16.75 -17.41
C LYS A 192 -4.00 -17.06 -17.18
N LEU A 193 -4.67 -16.25 -16.37
CA LEU A 193 -6.07 -16.39 -15.99
C LEU A 193 -6.96 -15.25 -16.51
N LEU A 194 -6.39 -14.29 -17.26
CA LEU A 194 -7.08 -13.08 -17.70
C LEU A 194 -8.32 -13.39 -18.58
N ASP A 195 -8.28 -14.45 -19.37
CA ASP A 195 -9.36 -14.89 -20.24
C ASP A 195 -10.48 -15.65 -19.49
N GLN A 196 -10.30 -15.97 -18.20
CA GLN A 196 -11.26 -16.69 -17.36
C GLN A 196 -12.07 -15.78 -16.44
N VAL A 197 -11.77 -14.47 -16.40
CA VAL A 197 -12.38 -13.52 -15.48
C VAL A 197 -12.85 -12.28 -16.23
N ASN A 198 -14.02 -11.76 -15.85
CA ASN A 198 -14.55 -10.48 -16.33
C ASN A 198 -14.50 -9.47 -15.18
N VAL A 199 -14.23 -8.20 -15.52
CA VAL A 199 -14.35 -7.05 -14.61
C VAL A 199 -15.72 -6.43 -14.79
N LEU A 200 -16.44 -6.21 -13.70
CA LEU A 200 -17.74 -5.52 -13.75
C LEU A 200 -17.56 -4.00 -13.77
N SER A 201 -18.55 -3.32 -14.29
CA SER A 201 -18.70 -1.87 -14.33
C SER A 201 -20.07 -1.50 -13.77
N PRO A 202 -20.20 -0.36 -13.05
CA PRO A 202 -19.15 0.61 -12.71
C PRO A 202 -18.13 0.06 -11.70
N GLU A 203 -17.05 0.82 -11.46
CA GLU A 203 -16.12 0.55 -10.37
C GLU A 203 -16.83 0.74 -9.01
N ILE A 204 -16.36 0.05 -7.97
CA ILE A 204 -16.88 0.18 -6.61
C ILE A 204 -16.55 1.57 -6.08
N ASN A 205 -15.29 1.96 -6.20
CA ASN A 205 -14.76 3.24 -5.71
C ASN A 205 -13.34 3.47 -6.22
N THR A 206 -12.91 4.73 -6.28
CA THR A 206 -11.51 5.12 -6.44
C THR A 206 -11.09 5.96 -5.25
N SER A 207 -10.07 5.50 -4.53
CA SER A 207 -9.54 6.17 -3.34
C SER A 207 -8.06 6.45 -3.48
N PRO A 208 -7.56 7.60 -3.02
CA PRO A 208 -6.13 7.83 -2.89
C PRO A 208 -5.54 6.92 -1.81
N SER A 209 -4.32 6.41 -2.06
CA SER A 209 -3.54 5.70 -1.07
C SER A 209 -2.43 6.57 -0.49
N TYR A 210 -1.96 6.23 0.70
CA TYR A 210 -1.07 7.07 1.51
C TYR A 210 0.02 6.26 2.19
N LEU A 211 1.04 6.96 2.66
CA LEU A 211 1.93 6.50 3.71
C LEU A 211 1.29 6.84 5.07
N ALA A 212 1.19 5.85 5.96
CA ALA A 212 0.55 6.01 7.26
C ALA A 212 1.49 5.56 8.39
N PHE A 213 1.91 6.52 9.18
CA PHE A 213 2.88 6.34 10.25
C PHE A 213 2.23 5.81 11.54
N SER A 214 2.97 4.99 12.26
CA SER A 214 2.60 4.57 13.62
C SER A 214 2.44 5.78 14.54
N LYS A 215 1.47 5.73 15.43
CA LYS A 215 1.32 6.70 16.53
C LYS A 215 2.19 6.36 17.76
N SER A 216 2.90 5.23 17.73
CA SER A 216 3.78 4.80 18.85
C SER A 216 5.00 5.70 19.04
N LYS A 217 5.40 6.44 17.99
CA LYS A 217 6.49 7.41 17.98
C LYS A 217 6.06 8.67 17.22
N ASP A 218 6.73 9.78 17.49
CA ASP A 218 6.54 10.99 16.69
C ASP A 218 7.31 10.89 15.39
N HIS A 219 6.57 10.78 14.28
CA HIS A 219 7.08 10.77 12.93
C HIS A 219 6.74 12.05 12.15
N THR A 220 6.31 13.12 12.83
CA THR A 220 5.82 14.35 12.19
C THR A 220 6.86 14.95 11.25
N ALA A 221 8.12 15.08 11.70
CA ALA A 221 9.20 15.63 10.87
C ALA A 221 9.47 14.77 9.61
N THR A 222 9.48 13.45 9.74
CA THR A 222 9.64 12.52 8.61
C THR A 222 8.47 12.64 7.66
N ARG A 223 7.23 12.58 8.16
CA ARG A 223 6.02 12.73 7.37
C ARG A 223 6.05 14.03 6.54
N ASP A 224 6.33 15.16 7.17
CA ASP A 224 6.33 16.46 6.51
C ASP A 224 7.45 16.58 5.46
N ALA A 225 8.61 15.97 5.71
CA ALA A 225 9.71 15.90 4.75
C ALA A 225 9.34 15.05 3.53
N ILE A 226 8.70 13.89 3.73
CA ILE A 226 8.22 13.03 2.64
C ILE A 226 7.09 13.71 1.85
N ASP A 227 6.14 14.38 2.50
CA ASP A 227 5.11 15.17 1.84
C ASP A 227 5.72 16.27 0.96
N LYS A 228 6.74 16.98 1.46
CA LYS A 228 7.48 17.99 0.69
C LYS A 228 8.19 17.37 -0.52
N ALA A 229 8.82 16.22 -0.34
CA ALA A 229 9.51 15.50 -1.40
C ALA A 229 8.52 15.05 -2.50
N ILE A 230 7.38 14.46 -2.15
CA ILE A 230 6.36 14.01 -3.10
C ILE A 230 5.79 15.22 -3.88
N ARG A 231 5.50 16.35 -3.22
CA ARG A 231 5.09 17.60 -3.92
C ARG A 231 6.14 18.07 -4.92
N SER A 232 7.41 18.04 -4.53
CA SER A 232 8.51 18.38 -5.42
C SER A 232 8.58 17.45 -6.64
N MET A 233 8.43 16.14 -6.43
CA MET A 233 8.39 15.14 -7.51
C MET A 233 7.22 15.33 -8.47
N LYS A 234 6.04 15.68 -7.96
CA LYS A 234 4.86 16.04 -8.78
C LYS A 234 5.12 17.29 -9.62
N LYS A 235 5.81 18.28 -9.03
CA LYS A 235 6.12 19.55 -9.71
C LYS A 235 7.18 19.41 -10.81
N ASP A 236 8.23 18.61 -10.60
CA ASP A 236 9.33 18.45 -11.58
C ASP A 236 9.09 17.28 -12.56
N GLY A 237 7.95 16.60 -12.47
CA GLY A 237 7.54 15.51 -13.34
C GLY A 237 8.23 14.17 -13.06
N SER A 238 9.08 14.04 -12.04
CA SER A 238 9.72 12.77 -11.70
C SER A 238 8.71 11.74 -11.19
N TYR A 239 7.70 12.18 -10.44
CA TYR A 239 6.58 11.34 -10.05
C TYR A 239 5.87 10.73 -11.28
N GLN A 240 5.53 11.55 -12.27
CA GLN A 240 4.85 11.08 -13.47
C GLN A 240 5.72 10.11 -14.28
N ARG A 241 7.03 10.35 -14.38
CA ARG A 241 7.95 9.41 -15.05
C ARG A 241 7.95 8.03 -14.39
N ILE A 242 7.89 7.97 -13.05
CA ILE A 242 7.78 6.70 -12.34
C ILE A 242 6.43 6.03 -12.64
N VAL A 243 5.32 6.76 -12.57
CA VAL A 243 3.98 6.22 -12.88
C VAL A 243 3.92 5.67 -14.30
N ASP A 244 4.41 6.41 -15.28
CA ASP A 244 4.40 6.04 -16.70
C ASP A 244 5.16 4.72 -16.98
N LYS A 245 6.19 4.43 -16.22
CA LYS A 245 6.97 3.18 -16.33
C LYS A 245 6.14 1.93 -16.02
N TYR A 246 5.09 2.06 -15.20
CA TYR A 246 4.25 0.95 -14.73
C TYR A 246 2.85 0.91 -15.37
N THR A 247 2.46 1.97 -16.10
CA THR A 247 1.11 2.12 -16.66
C THR A 247 1.04 2.12 -18.18
N ARG A 248 2.20 2.03 -18.85
CA ARG A 248 2.32 1.92 -20.32
C ARG A 248 2.35 0.50 -20.83
#